data_052bafb308a8f827245726a737c9f52d
#
_entry.id   052bafb308a8f827245726a737c9f52d
#
_cell.length_a   1.000
_cell.length_b   1.000
_cell.length_c   1.000
_cell.angle_alpha   90.00
_cell.angle_beta   90.00
_cell.angle_gamma   90.00
#
_symmetry.space_group_name_H-M   'P 1'
#
loop_
_entity.id
_entity.type
_entity.pdbx_description
1 polymer ?
#
loop_
_entity_poly.entity_id
_entity_poly.type
_entity_poly.pdbx_seq_one_letter_code
_entity_poly.pdbx_strand_id
1 'polypeptide(L)'
;MKDIYSGIEKSIKDLQNIFKNTDDKDEKLKRFNQEALEVFQKLESKSLKELESLKNNEEWENFTIAFYGETGAGKSTLIECLRMFFKEQSKVVQQERFKRLYSNYQNNYQNDERKKQAILNELTSLQDGAIIGDGRSDFTLKTRSYSFQYNHQNFILLDVPGIEGSEQKVMEQVLNATQKAHAVFYVTKKPTSPQKGEEGKEGTIEKIQKQLGSQTEVYTIYNKAVTNPRALKDGLIDGSEKESLKILNEEMKNILGGHYKGHQIVSAQVAFYGLASALIPESGFYKNKQKFLEVFKEEELLLYKSRFKQLGGFIAETLLQNSRKKIIESNCNKVLKVIEKLQEAITTRIERQIDPTIREIKNHHQEVCDNLDRSKEKYISNLEKSASEEKDRFKVGFREEMHAHIEKGIENKECKIMFKHELQKGTEKLRENIKSGLKNARNDLLKR
;
A
#
# COMPACT_ATOMS: atom_id res chain seq x y z
N MET A 1 -20.75 -8.11 -4.11
CA MET A 1 -19.69 -7.09 -3.90
C MET A 1 -20.09 -5.89 -3.07
N LYS A 2 -21.26 -5.27 -3.29
CA LYS A 2 -21.78 -4.24 -2.37
C LYS A 2 -21.75 -4.70 -0.90
N ASP A 3 -22.00 -5.97 -0.65
CA ASP A 3 -22.02 -6.56 0.70
C ASP A 3 -20.63 -6.64 1.38
N ILE A 4 -19.56 -6.85 0.60
CA ILE A 4 -18.19 -6.89 1.14
C ILE A 4 -17.75 -5.50 1.60
N TYR A 5 -18.00 -4.48 0.78
CA TYR A 5 -17.68 -3.09 1.14
C TYR A 5 -18.45 -2.62 2.37
N SER A 6 -19.77 -2.92 2.43
CA SER A 6 -20.61 -2.56 3.59
C SER A 6 -20.18 -3.33 4.86
N GLY A 7 -19.73 -4.57 4.74
CA GLY A 7 -19.17 -5.36 5.84
C GLY A 7 -17.90 -4.76 6.41
N ILE A 8 -16.98 -4.33 5.55
CA ILE A 8 -15.72 -3.68 5.96
C ILE A 8 -15.99 -2.34 6.63
N GLU A 9 -16.85 -1.51 6.04
CA GLU A 9 -17.27 -0.22 6.63
C GLU A 9 -17.88 -0.40 8.02
N LYS A 10 -18.73 -1.40 8.18
CA LYS A 10 -19.34 -1.74 9.47
C LYS A 10 -18.27 -2.15 10.49
N SER A 11 -17.36 -3.05 10.13
CA SER A 11 -16.29 -3.52 11.02
C SER A 11 -15.38 -2.39 11.49
N ILE A 12 -15.06 -1.44 10.61
CA ILE A 12 -14.25 -0.26 10.96
C ILE A 12 -15.03 0.65 11.94
N LYS A 13 -16.33 0.87 11.69
CA LYS A 13 -17.20 1.66 12.59
C LYS A 13 -17.36 0.98 13.97
N ASP A 14 -17.50 -0.33 13.99
CA ASP A 14 -17.60 -1.09 15.23
C ASP A 14 -16.33 -0.96 16.08
N LEU A 15 -15.14 -1.01 15.46
CA LEU A 15 -13.86 -0.73 16.12
C LEU A 15 -13.79 0.69 16.70
N GLN A 16 -14.23 1.70 15.98
CA GLN A 16 -14.26 3.08 16.48
C GLN A 16 -15.19 3.25 17.69
N ASN A 17 -16.34 2.56 17.68
CA ASN A 17 -17.31 2.64 18.78
C ASN A 17 -16.74 2.09 20.08
N ILE A 18 -15.81 1.13 20.04
CA ILE A 18 -15.11 0.61 21.22
C ILE A 18 -14.33 1.75 21.91
N PHE A 19 -13.63 2.59 21.15
CA PHE A 19 -12.84 3.71 21.70
C PHE A 19 -13.68 4.95 22.07
N LYS A 20 -14.90 5.09 21.51
CA LYS A 20 -15.79 6.23 21.82
C LYS A 20 -16.58 6.06 23.12
N ASN A 21 -16.88 4.81 23.50
CA ASN A 21 -17.80 4.50 24.60
C ASN A 21 -17.09 4.23 25.94
N THR A 22 -15.88 4.71 26.14
CA THR A 22 -15.17 4.57 27.41
C THR A 22 -15.51 5.72 28.36
N ASP A 23 -16.26 5.41 29.41
CA ASP A 23 -16.64 6.33 30.51
C ASP A 23 -15.47 6.40 31.51
N ASP A 24 -14.30 6.82 31.07
CA ASP A 24 -13.07 6.80 31.83
C ASP A 24 -12.93 8.06 32.68
N LYS A 25 -12.83 7.85 33.99
CA LYS A 25 -12.50 8.90 34.99
C LYS A 25 -10.98 9.21 35.02
N ASP A 26 -10.15 8.37 34.40
CA ASP A 26 -8.69 8.53 34.34
C ASP A 26 -8.31 9.38 33.13
N GLU A 27 -7.68 10.54 33.36
CA GLU A 27 -7.25 11.47 32.30
C GLU A 27 -6.21 10.84 31.35
N LYS A 28 -5.34 9.94 31.85
CA LYS A 28 -4.34 9.27 31.00
C LYS A 28 -5.01 8.29 30.05
N LEU A 29 -5.99 7.51 30.55
CA LEU A 29 -6.74 6.57 29.74
C LEU A 29 -7.63 7.29 28.73
N LYS A 30 -8.24 8.40 29.11
CA LYS A 30 -9.01 9.27 28.22
C LYS A 30 -8.17 9.82 27.08
N ARG A 31 -6.96 10.31 27.39
CA ARG A 31 -6.02 10.81 26.38
C ARG A 31 -5.56 9.70 25.45
N PHE A 32 -5.23 8.52 25.98
CA PHE A 32 -4.88 7.34 25.19
C PHE A 32 -6.00 6.92 24.22
N ASN A 33 -7.24 6.84 24.69
CA ASN A 33 -8.40 6.50 23.87
C ASN A 33 -8.65 7.54 22.76
N GLN A 34 -8.43 8.81 23.05
CA GLN A 34 -8.55 9.89 22.06
C GLN A 34 -7.46 9.79 20.97
N GLU A 35 -6.21 9.57 21.37
CA GLU A 35 -5.10 9.38 20.42
C GLU A 35 -5.30 8.13 19.56
N ALA A 36 -5.77 7.02 20.13
CA ALA A 36 -6.10 5.80 19.41
C ALA A 36 -7.24 6.05 18.40
N LEU A 37 -8.30 6.73 18.82
CA LEU A 37 -9.44 7.08 17.97
C LEU A 37 -9.02 7.92 16.76
N GLU A 38 -8.19 8.95 16.96
CA GLU A 38 -7.69 9.80 15.87
C GLU A 38 -6.89 9.01 14.83
N VAL A 39 -6.07 8.07 15.28
CA VAL A 39 -5.29 7.21 14.38
C VAL A 39 -6.19 6.27 13.59
N PHE A 40 -7.17 5.63 14.26
CA PHE A 40 -8.14 4.76 13.58
C PHE A 40 -8.99 5.55 12.57
N GLN A 41 -9.39 6.78 12.87
CA GLN A 41 -10.11 7.66 11.93
C GLN A 41 -9.27 8.01 10.70
N LYS A 42 -7.96 8.26 10.87
CA LYS A 42 -7.05 8.50 9.74
C LYS A 42 -6.87 7.25 8.87
N LEU A 43 -6.70 6.08 9.48
CA LEU A 43 -6.60 4.80 8.78
C LEU A 43 -7.90 4.48 8.03
N GLU A 44 -9.05 4.67 8.68
CA GLU A 44 -10.37 4.52 8.06
C GLU A 44 -10.52 5.43 6.84
N SER A 45 -10.32 6.74 7.01
CA SER A 45 -10.52 7.70 5.93
C SER A 45 -9.64 7.40 4.71
N LYS A 46 -8.42 6.91 4.93
CA LYS A 46 -7.52 6.50 3.86
C LYS A 46 -8.01 5.22 3.19
N SER A 47 -8.34 4.19 3.96
CA SER A 47 -8.79 2.89 3.44
C SER A 47 -10.14 2.97 2.76
N LEU A 48 -11.08 3.76 3.28
CA LEU A 48 -12.38 4.00 2.65
C LEU A 48 -12.24 4.76 1.33
N LYS A 49 -11.36 5.77 1.24
CA LYS A 49 -11.07 6.46 -0.02
C LYS A 49 -10.47 5.52 -1.07
N GLU A 50 -9.53 4.64 -0.68
CA GLU A 50 -8.96 3.63 -1.56
C GLU A 50 -10.05 2.64 -2.04
N LEU A 51 -10.92 2.17 -1.14
CA LEU A 51 -12.03 1.26 -1.45
C LEU A 51 -13.09 1.95 -2.34
N GLU A 52 -13.44 3.20 -2.07
CA GLU A 52 -14.40 3.97 -2.86
C GLU A 52 -13.87 4.25 -4.27
N SER A 53 -12.57 4.56 -4.38
CA SER A 53 -11.89 4.65 -5.68
C SER A 53 -12.00 3.34 -6.47
N LEU A 54 -11.80 2.19 -5.83
CA LEU A 54 -11.95 0.88 -6.46
C LEU A 54 -13.39 0.55 -6.83
N LYS A 55 -14.39 1.02 -6.07
CA LYS A 55 -15.81 0.77 -6.32
C LYS A 55 -16.37 1.56 -7.52
N ASN A 56 -15.90 2.79 -7.70
CA ASN A 56 -16.43 3.73 -8.69
C ASN A 56 -15.63 3.73 -10.01
N ASN A 57 -14.66 2.85 -10.18
CA ASN A 57 -13.79 2.85 -11.35
C ASN A 57 -14.42 2.13 -12.55
N GLU A 58 -14.23 2.72 -13.74
CA GLU A 58 -14.54 2.12 -15.05
C GLU A 58 -13.84 0.77 -15.27
N GLU A 59 -12.90 0.42 -14.41
CA GLU A 59 -12.14 -0.84 -14.42
C GLU A 59 -13.02 -2.08 -14.18
N TRP A 60 -14.23 -1.93 -13.66
CA TRP A 60 -15.18 -3.04 -13.55
C TRP A 60 -15.89 -3.36 -14.87
N GLU A 61 -15.88 -2.41 -15.80
CA GLU A 61 -16.56 -2.54 -17.09
C GLU A 61 -15.59 -2.88 -18.22
N ASN A 62 -14.35 -2.39 -18.12
CA ASN A 62 -13.36 -2.50 -19.19
C ASN A 62 -12.10 -3.23 -18.73
N PHE A 63 -11.67 -4.23 -19.49
CA PHE A 63 -10.38 -4.88 -19.24
C PHE A 63 -9.24 -3.93 -19.58
N THR A 64 -8.43 -3.57 -18.60
CA THR A 64 -7.37 -2.57 -18.75
C THR A 64 -5.99 -3.23 -18.78
N ILE A 65 -5.20 -2.89 -19.79
CA ILE A 65 -3.82 -3.35 -20.00
C ILE A 65 -2.89 -2.14 -19.94
N ALA A 66 -1.86 -2.17 -19.08
CA ALA A 66 -0.84 -1.13 -19.02
C ALA A 66 0.47 -1.58 -19.66
N PHE A 67 1.09 -0.69 -20.40
CA PHE A 67 2.45 -0.88 -20.94
C PHE A 67 3.44 -0.12 -20.06
N TYR A 68 4.22 -0.87 -19.32
CA TYR A 68 5.21 -0.41 -18.37
C TYR A 68 6.63 -0.74 -18.87
N GLY A 69 7.64 0.04 -18.53
CA GLY A 69 9.03 -0.26 -18.91
C GLY A 69 9.87 0.98 -19.12
N GLU A 70 11.14 0.78 -19.49
CA GLU A 70 12.14 1.83 -19.67
C GLU A 70 11.75 2.85 -20.73
N THR A 71 12.30 4.06 -20.60
CA THR A 71 12.20 5.09 -21.65
C THR A 71 12.83 4.58 -22.95
N GLY A 72 12.15 4.80 -24.07
CA GLY A 72 12.63 4.31 -25.36
C GLY A 72 12.54 2.80 -25.58
N ALA A 73 11.88 2.03 -24.69
CA ALA A 73 11.63 0.60 -24.90
C ALA A 73 10.61 0.31 -26.03
N GLY A 74 9.97 1.33 -26.57
CA GLY A 74 9.03 1.21 -27.68
C GLY A 74 7.59 0.95 -27.27
N LYS A 75 7.19 1.33 -26.05
CA LYS A 75 5.81 1.22 -25.55
C LYS A 75 4.82 1.92 -26.49
N SER A 76 5.04 3.20 -26.79
CA SER A 76 4.16 3.98 -27.67
C SER A 76 4.13 3.42 -29.11
N THR A 77 5.25 2.83 -29.59
CA THR A 77 5.28 2.15 -30.88
C THR A 77 4.42 0.90 -30.89
N LEU A 78 4.48 0.08 -29.82
CA LEU A 78 3.62 -1.08 -29.64
C LEU A 78 2.15 -0.68 -29.62
N ILE A 79 1.81 0.34 -28.85
CA ILE A 79 0.45 0.84 -28.75
C ILE A 79 -0.06 1.36 -30.08
N GLU A 80 0.75 2.12 -30.82
CA GLU A 80 0.39 2.60 -32.16
C GLU A 80 0.13 1.43 -33.11
N CYS A 81 0.95 0.37 -33.07
CA CYS A 81 0.70 -0.84 -33.83
C CYS A 81 -0.61 -1.54 -33.41
N LEU A 82 -0.91 -1.61 -32.12
CA LEU A 82 -2.16 -2.22 -31.61
C LEU A 82 -3.38 -1.38 -32.05
N ARG A 83 -3.28 -0.05 -32.04
CA ARG A 83 -4.34 0.86 -32.53
C ARG A 83 -4.68 0.59 -33.98
N MET A 84 -3.66 0.40 -34.82
CA MET A 84 -3.86 0.05 -36.23
C MET A 84 -4.37 -1.38 -36.42
N PHE A 85 -3.81 -2.33 -35.69
CA PHE A 85 -4.15 -3.76 -35.81
C PHE A 85 -5.61 -4.06 -35.39
N PHE A 86 -6.05 -3.52 -34.27
CA PHE A 86 -7.42 -3.66 -33.76
C PHE A 86 -8.40 -2.62 -34.32
N LYS A 87 -7.95 -1.77 -35.28
CA LYS A 87 -8.77 -0.73 -35.90
C LYS A 87 -9.46 0.17 -34.87
N GLU A 88 -8.68 0.68 -33.93
CA GLU A 88 -9.17 1.61 -32.90
C GLU A 88 -9.85 2.80 -33.58
N GLN A 89 -11.06 3.15 -33.13
CA GLN A 89 -11.95 4.06 -33.83
C GLN A 89 -11.32 5.44 -34.09
N SER A 90 -10.64 6.01 -33.10
CA SER A 90 -10.00 7.31 -33.29
C SER A 90 -8.83 7.25 -34.30
N LYS A 91 -8.14 6.11 -34.35
CA LYS A 91 -7.07 5.87 -35.33
C LYS A 91 -7.60 5.74 -36.75
N VAL A 92 -8.71 5.04 -36.90
CA VAL A 92 -9.37 4.91 -38.21
C VAL A 92 -9.78 6.29 -38.76
N VAL A 93 -10.45 7.09 -37.91
CA VAL A 93 -10.84 8.48 -38.28
C VAL A 93 -9.62 9.34 -38.62
N GLN A 94 -8.54 9.20 -37.83
CA GLN A 94 -7.27 9.91 -38.08
C GLN A 94 -6.68 9.56 -39.43
N GLN A 95 -6.62 8.27 -39.80
CA GLN A 95 -6.09 7.81 -41.09
C GLN A 95 -6.97 8.28 -42.25
N GLU A 96 -8.29 8.26 -42.11
CA GLU A 96 -9.20 8.79 -43.15
C GLU A 96 -9.06 10.30 -43.36
N ARG A 97 -8.90 11.04 -42.24
CA ARG A 97 -8.62 12.49 -42.32
C ARG A 97 -7.30 12.77 -43.00
N PHE A 98 -6.25 12.00 -42.66
CA PHE A 98 -4.96 12.09 -43.33
C PHE A 98 -5.09 11.88 -44.84
N LYS A 99 -5.74 10.81 -45.29
CA LYS A 99 -5.89 10.47 -46.72
C LYS A 99 -6.62 11.57 -47.47
N ARG A 100 -7.72 12.10 -46.91
CA ARG A 100 -8.46 13.23 -47.51
C ARG A 100 -7.63 14.49 -47.60
N LEU A 101 -6.92 14.85 -46.54
CA LEU A 101 -6.06 16.04 -46.54
C LEU A 101 -4.89 15.91 -47.45
N TYR A 102 -4.26 14.73 -47.55
CA TYR A 102 -3.15 14.46 -48.42
C TYR A 102 -3.54 14.51 -49.90
N SER A 103 -4.71 13.95 -50.26
CA SER A 103 -5.25 14.06 -51.64
C SER A 103 -5.51 15.53 -52.04
N ASN A 104 -6.07 16.32 -51.14
CA ASN A 104 -6.27 17.75 -51.39
C ASN A 104 -4.94 18.51 -51.50
N TYR A 105 -3.93 18.16 -50.72
CA TYR A 105 -2.59 18.74 -50.77
C TYR A 105 -1.93 18.51 -52.13
N GLN A 106 -2.04 17.32 -52.72
CA GLN A 106 -1.48 17.01 -54.03
C GLN A 106 -2.12 17.78 -55.15
N ASN A 107 -3.42 18.07 -55.04
CA ASN A 107 -4.20 18.64 -56.15
C ASN A 107 -4.29 20.18 -56.14
N ASN A 108 -4.20 20.86 -54.99
CA ASN A 108 -4.68 22.25 -54.91
C ASN A 108 -3.69 23.31 -54.41
N TYR A 109 -2.47 22.96 -53.95
CA TYR A 109 -1.65 23.93 -53.20
C TYR A 109 -0.23 24.17 -53.79
N GLN A 110 -0.09 24.19 -55.12
CA GLN A 110 1.22 24.38 -55.74
C GLN A 110 1.81 25.80 -55.58
N ASN A 111 0.97 26.83 -55.29
CA ASN A 111 1.39 28.23 -55.36
C ASN A 111 1.31 29.03 -54.05
N ASP A 112 0.99 28.43 -52.87
CA ASP A 112 0.89 29.13 -51.58
C ASP A 112 1.70 28.41 -50.50
N GLU A 113 2.95 28.81 -50.34
CA GLU A 113 3.89 28.17 -49.40
C GLU A 113 3.42 28.21 -47.93
N ARG A 114 2.66 29.24 -47.49
CA ARG A 114 2.17 29.30 -46.10
C ARG A 114 1.07 28.27 -45.86
N LYS A 115 0.14 28.15 -46.78
CA LYS A 115 -0.90 27.10 -46.69
C LYS A 115 -0.33 25.71 -46.80
N LYS A 116 0.65 25.53 -47.67
CA LYS A 116 1.38 24.27 -47.83
C LYS A 116 2.06 23.84 -46.53
N GLN A 117 2.75 24.75 -45.83
CA GLN A 117 3.38 24.46 -44.56
C GLN A 117 2.37 24.15 -43.46
N ALA A 118 1.24 24.88 -43.40
CA ALA A 118 0.16 24.61 -42.43
C ALA A 118 -0.44 23.20 -42.62
N ILE A 119 -0.68 22.82 -43.90
CA ILE A 119 -1.20 21.49 -44.22
C ILE A 119 -0.17 20.38 -43.91
N LEU A 120 1.12 20.61 -44.18
CA LEU A 120 2.17 19.66 -43.80
C LEU A 120 2.25 19.45 -42.29
N ASN A 121 2.13 20.51 -41.51
CA ASN A 121 2.09 20.41 -40.06
C ASN A 121 0.88 19.59 -39.58
N GLU A 122 -0.29 19.81 -40.18
CA GLU A 122 -1.49 19.02 -39.89
C GLU A 122 -1.30 17.55 -40.33
N LEU A 123 -0.78 17.28 -41.51
CA LEU A 123 -0.47 15.93 -41.98
C LEU A 123 0.53 15.23 -41.05
N THR A 124 1.54 15.95 -40.55
CA THR A 124 2.52 15.41 -39.58
C THR A 124 1.84 14.97 -38.29
N SER A 125 0.84 15.70 -37.81
CA SER A 125 0.07 15.33 -36.60
C SER A 125 -0.89 14.17 -36.85
N LEU A 126 -1.32 13.95 -38.09
CA LEU A 126 -2.29 12.92 -38.47
C LEU A 126 -1.63 11.64 -39.00
N GLN A 127 -0.36 11.67 -39.39
CA GLN A 127 0.30 10.47 -39.90
C GLN A 127 0.39 9.34 -38.89
N ASP A 128 0.51 8.11 -39.40
CA ASP A 128 0.82 6.97 -38.57
C ASP A 128 2.18 7.18 -37.89
N GLY A 129 2.23 6.87 -36.58
CA GLY A 129 3.41 7.10 -35.78
C GLY A 129 3.48 8.46 -35.07
N ALA A 130 2.47 9.33 -35.19
CA ALA A 130 2.45 10.64 -34.52
C ALA A 130 2.60 10.57 -33.00
N ILE A 131 2.22 9.45 -32.38
CA ILE A 131 2.41 9.21 -30.95
C ILE A 131 3.76 8.62 -30.60
N ILE A 132 4.55 8.19 -31.60
CA ILE A 132 5.88 7.61 -31.39
C ILE A 132 6.86 8.73 -31.15
N GLY A 133 7.48 8.75 -29.99
CA GLY A 133 8.51 9.74 -29.64
C GLY A 133 9.80 9.55 -30.45
N ASP A 134 10.55 10.61 -30.58
CA ASP A 134 11.86 10.64 -31.19
C ASP A 134 13.00 10.10 -30.29
N GLY A 135 12.64 9.48 -29.16
CA GLY A 135 13.59 8.92 -28.19
C GLY A 135 14.04 9.90 -27.11
N ARG A 136 13.52 11.13 -27.10
CA ARG A 136 13.79 12.08 -26.01
C ARG A 136 13.00 11.69 -24.75
N SER A 137 13.59 11.95 -23.58
CA SER A 137 13.06 11.53 -22.29
C SER A 137 11.68 12.11 -21.95
N ASP A 138 11.28 13.21 -22.58
CA ASP A 138 10.13 14.01 -22.17
C ASP A 138 8.87 13.81 -23.02
N PHE A 139 8.88 12.85 -23.96
CA PHE A 139 7.79 12.72 -24.92
C PHE A 139 6.48 12.19 -24.29
N THR A 140 6.56 11.30 -23.30
CA THR A 140 5.39 10.74 -22.63
C THR A 140 5.41 11.13 -21.14
N LEU A 141 5.06 12.37 -20.85
CA LEU A 141 4.99 12.87 -19.46
C LEU A 141 3.68 12.49 -18.76
N LYS A 142 2.64 12.14 -19.51
CA LYS A 142 1.32 11.80 -18.98
C LYS A 142 0.85 10.45 -19.52
N THR A 143 0.23 9.66 -18.67
CA THR A 143 -0.45 8.43 -19.09
C THR A 143 -1.53 8.77 -20.11
N ARG A 144 -1.51 8.06 -21.24
CA ARG A 144 -2.55 8.15 -22.28
C ARG A 144 -3.36 6.87 -22.27
N SER A 145 -4.66 6.99 -22.47
CA SER A 145 -5.58 5.85 -22.58
C SER A 145 -6.17 5.77 -23.98
N TYR A 146 -6.30 4.54 -24.46
CA TYR A 146 -6.91 4.23 -25.77
C TYR A 146 -7.95 3.15 -25.55
N SER A 147 -9.18 3.40 -26.02
CA SER A 147 -10.32 2.49 -25.87
C SER A 147 -10.52 1.68 -27.14
N PHE A 148 -10.69 0.38 -26.99
CA PHE A 148 -10.85 -0.57 -28.06
C PHE A 148 -12.12 -1.36 -27.91
N GLN A 149 -12.65 -1.83 -29.03
CA GLN A 149 -13.70 -2.84 -29.08
C GLN A 149 -13.25 -3.97 -30.01
N TYR A 150 -13.21 -5.18 -29.48
CA TYR A 150 -12.89 -6.38 -30.24
C TYR A 150 -13.84 -7.52 -29.88
N ASN A 151 -14.51 -8.13 -30.85
CA ASN A 151 -15.49 -9.19 -30.65
C ASN A 151 -16.53 -8.85 -29.52
N HIS A 152 -17.10 -7.65 -29.57
CA HIS A 152 -18.05 -7.13 -28.59
C HIS A 152 -17.52 -6.95 -27.17
N GLN A 153 -16.20 -7.05 -26.99
CA GLN A 153 -15.54 -6.82 -25.71
C GLN A 153 -14.79 -5.47 -25.75
N ASN A 154 -15.05 -4.64 -24.76
CA ASN A 154 -14.34 -3.38 -24.61
C ASN A 154 -13.09 -3.60 -23.75
N PHE A 155 -11.98 -2.98 -24.17
CA PHE A 155 -10.75 -2.96 -23.39
C PHE A 155 -10.01 -1.64 -23.55
N ILE A 156 -9.13 -1.34 -22.60
CA ILE A 156 -8.37 -0.10 -22.55
C ILE A 156 -6.88 -0.43 -22.55
N LEU A 157 -6.10 0.27 -23.36
CA LEU A 157 -4.64 0.26 -23.29
C LEU A 157 -4.15 1.58 -22.66
N LEU A 158 -3.26 1.47 -21.68
CA LEU A 158 -2.61 2.60 -21.04
C LEU A 158 -1.14 2.69 -21.49
N ASP A 159 -0.79 3.82 -22.11
CA ASP A 159 0.61 4.17 -22.41
C ASP A 159 1.17 4.91 -21.20
N VAL A 160 2.01 4.21 -20.43
CA VAL A 160 2.56 4.71 -19.18
C VAL A 160 3.93 5.35 -19.44
N PRO A 161 4.25 6.50 -18.79
CA PRO A 161 5.58 7.08 -18.86
C PRO A 161 6.71 6.10 -18.54
N GLY A 162 7.92 6.34 -19.05
CA GLY A 162 9.07 5.50 -18.74
C GLY A 162 9.47 5.56 -17.27
N ILE A 163 9.92 4.41 -16.74
CA ILE A 163 10.27 4.23 -15.30
C ILE A 163 11.53 4.99 -14.86
N GLU A 164 12.30 5.52 -15.77
CA GLU A 164 13.54 6.24 -15.47
C GLU A 164 13.30 7.70 -15.04
N GLY A 165 12.08 8.22 -15.21
CA GLY A 165 11.70 9.54 -14.75
C GLY A 165 11.83 9.68 -13.22
N SER A 166 12.71 10.58 -12.77
CA SER A 166 12.96 10.85 -11.34
C SER A 166 11.90 11.76 -10.70
N GLU A 167 10.98 12.31 -11.48
CA GLU A 167 9.96 13.22 -11.00
C GLU A 167 8.88 12.46 -10.23
N GLN A 168 8.60 12.88 -9.02
CA GLN A 168 7.57 12.29 -8.14
C GLN A 168 6.20 12.18 -8.83
N LYS A 169 5.84 13.17 -9.65
CA LYS A 169 4.60 13.16 -10.44
C LYS A 169 4.54 12.04 -11.48
N VAL A 170 5.67 11.70 -12.10
CA VAL A 170 5.75 10.59 -13.06
C VAL A 170 5.58 9.26 -12.32
N MET A 171 6.21 9.12 -11.16
CA MET A 171 6.07 7.91 -10.32
C MET A 171 4.62 7.68 -9.86
N GLU A 172 3.92 8.74 -9.45
CA GLU A 172 2.51 8.63 -9.09
C GLU A 172 1.62 8.21 -10.27
N GLN A 173 1.88 8.75 -11.46
CA GLN A 173 1.14 8.36 -12.67
C GLN A 173 1.39 6.89 -13.05
N VAL A 174 2.65 6.45 -12.99
CA VAL A 174 3.02 5.05 -13.23
C VAL A 174 2.30 4.14 -12.23
N LEU A 175 2.34 4.49 -10.93
CA LEU A 175 1.69 3.70 -9.89
C LEU A 175 0.17 3.65 -10.09
N ASN A 176 -0.48 4.79 -10.35
CA ASN A 176 -1.91 4.87 -10.59
C ASN A 176 -2.33 4.06 -11.82
N ALA A 177 -1.59 4.15 -12.92
CA ALA A 177 -1.89 3.40 -14.14
C ALA A 177 -1.72 1.88 -13.94
N THR A 178 -0.65 1.45 -13.26
CA THR A 178 -0.41 0.04 -12.99
C THR A 178 -1.42 -0.52 -11.99
N GLN A 179 -1.83 0.24 -10.98
CA GLN A 179 -2.88 -0.16 -10.04
C GLN A 179 -4.24 -0.33 -10.71
N LYS A 180 -4.54 0.45 -11.74
CA LYS A 180 -5.78 0.34 -12.53
C LYS A 180 -5.77 -0.86 -13.49
N ALA A 181 -4.61 -1.31 -13.93
CA ALA A 181 -4.49 -2.38 -14.90
C ALA A 181 -4.91 -3.76 -14.34
N HIS A 182 -5.50 -4.58 -15.19
CA HIS A 182 -5.78 -6.00 -14.92
C HIS A 182 -4.64 -6.89 -15.41
N ALA A 183 -3.94 -6.46 -16.46
CA ALA A 183 -2.70 -7.05 -16.94
C ALA A 183 -1.67 -5.95 -17.23
N VAL A 184 -0.41 -6.25 -17.00
CA VAL A 184 0.71 -5.34 -17.26
C VAL A 184 1.71 -5.99 -18.17
N PHE A 185 2.10 -5.27 -19.22
CA PHE A 185 3.21 -5.64 -20.08
C PHE A 185 4.46 -4.84 -19.70
N TYR A 186 5.45 -5.54 -19.14
CA TYR A 186 6.79 -4.98 -18.95
C TYR A 186 7.55 -5.03 -20.28
N VAL A 187 7.76 -3.88 -20.91
CA VAL A 187 8.42 -3.76 -22.21
C VAL A 187 9.90 -3.47 -22.02
N THR A 188 10.75 -4.31 -22.60
CA THR A 188 12.20 -4.15 -22.60
C THR A 188 12.77 -4.32 -24.02
N LYS A 189 13.83 -3.60 -24.33
CA LYS A 189 14.59 -3.73 -25.60
C LYS A 189 15.83 -4.64 -25.49
N LYS A 190 16.10 -5.14 -24.29
CA LYS A 190 17.22 -6.04 -24.01
C LYS A 190 16.70 -7.35 -23.45
N PRO A 191 17.16 -8.51 -23.94
CA PRO A 191 16.77 -9.81 -23.42
C PRO A 191 17.59 -10.17 -22.15
N THR A 192 17.92 -9.18 -21.33
CA THR A 192 18.73 -9.33 -20.13
C THR A 192 17.91 -9.01 -18.90
N SER A 193 18.33 -9.58 -17.79
CA SER A 193 17.74 -9.32 -16.49
C SER A 193 17.72 -7.83 -16.15
N PRO A 194 16.65 -7.36 -15.50
CA PRO A 194 16.59 -5.99 -15.03
C PRO A 194 17.73 -5.69 -14.06
N GLN A 195 18.28 -4.49 -14.10
CA GLN A 195 19.41 -4.10 -13.25
C GLN A 195 18.98 -4.01 -11.77
N LYS A 196 19.81 -4.59 -10.88
CA LYS A 196 19.71 -4.38 -9.43
C LYS A 196 20.21 -2.98 -9.07
N GLY A 197 19.61 -2.39 -8.03
CA GLY A 197 20.07 -1.12 -7.49
C GLY A 197 21.43 -1.23 -6.79
N GLU A 198 22.13 -0.11 -6.72
CA GLU A 198 23.30 0.08 -5.86
C GLU A 198 22.87 0.71 -4.53
N GLU A 199 23.78 0.68 -3.54
CA GLU A 199 23.50 1.22 -2.20
C GLU A 199 23.01 2.68 -2.28
N GLY A 200 21.75 2.91 -1.88
CA GLY A 200 21.08 4.21 -1.92
C GLY A 200 20.36 4.58 -3.23
N LYS A 201 20.37 3.71 -4.27
CA LYS A 201 19.60 3.93 -5.51
C LYS A 201 18.79 2.70 -5.88
N GLU A 202 17.46 2.87 -5.97
CA GLU A 202 16.58 1.80 -6.47
C GLU A 202 16.88 1.49 -7.94
N GLY A 203 17.20 0.22 -8.24
CA GLY A 203 17.34 -0.27 -9.61
C GLY A 203 15.99 -0.59 -10.26
N THR A 204 16.06 -1.12 -11.47
CA THR A 204 14.86 -1.52 -12.23
C THR A 204 14.11 -2.66 -11.54
N ILE A 205 14.82 -3.60 -10.92
CA ILE A 205 14.22 -4.75 -10.19
C ILE A 205 13.36 -4.27 -9.02
N GLU A 206 13.91 -3.40 -8.18
CA GLU A 206 13.23 -2.88 -7.00
C GLU A 206 11.98 -2.07 -7.40
N LYS A 207 12.09 -1.27 -8.47
CA LYS A 207 10.94 -0.53 -9.04
C LYS A 207 9.86 -1.47 -9.57
N ILE A 208 10.24 -2.54 -10.28
CA ILE A 208 9.32 -3.57 -10.76
C ILE A 208 8.61 -4.22 -9.58
N GLN A 209 9.35 -4.69 -8.57
CA GLN A 209 8.78 -5.34 -7.39
C GLN A 209 7.81 -4.43 -6.64
N LYS A 210 8.20 -3.17 -6.43
CA LYS A 210 7.38 -2.18 -5.72
C LYS A 210 6.10 -1.80 -6.46
N GLN A 211 6.18 -1.67 -7.79
CA GLN A 211 5.07 -1.17 -8.61
C GLN A 211 4.19 -2.28 -9.16
N LEU A 212 4.76 -3.43 -9.54
CA LEU A 212 4.06 -4.52 -10.19
C LEU A 212 3.77 -5.72 -9.29
N GLY A 213 4.40 -5.81 -8.12
CA GLY A 213 4.26 -6.98 -7.22
C GLY A 213 2.84 -7.28 -6.74
N SER A 214 1.88 -6.37 -7.00
CA SER A 214 0.47 -6.54 -6.64
C SER A 214 -0.46 -6.78 -7.84
N GLN A 215 0.08 -6.82 -9.05
CA GLN A 215 -0.73 -7.02 -10.24
C GLN A 215 -1.12 -8.47 -10.44
N THR A 216 -2.31 -8.70 -10.96
CA THR A 216 -2.84 -10.06 -11.14
C THR A 216 -2.08 -10.81 -12.22
N GLU A 217 -1.74 -10.15 -13.32
CA GLU A 217 -1.00 -10.73 -14.43
C GLU A 217 0.07 -9.77 -14.94
N VAL A 218 1.31 -10.23 -15.00
CA VAL A 218 2.44 -9.51 -15.57
C VAL A 218 3.10 -10.35 -16.65
N TYR A 219 3.33 -9.72 -17.79
CA TYR A 219 4.01 -10.32 -18.94
C TYR A 219 5.21 -9.47 -19.32
N THR A 220 6.28 -10.09 -19.80
CA THR A 220 7.39 -9.36 -20.40
C THR A 220 7.19 -9.30 -21.93
N ILE A 221 7.42 -8.15 -22.54
CA ILE A 221 7.57 -8.02 -23.98
C ILE A 221 9.03 -7.66 -24.29
N TYR A 222 9.74 -8.60 -24.90
CA TYR A 222 11.01 -8.28 -25.54
C TYR A 222 10.75 -7.63 -26.90
N ASN A 223 10.93 -6.31 -26.96
CA ASN A 223 10.73 -5.52 -28.16
C ASN A 223 12.07 -5.28 -28.87
N LYS A 224 12.41 -6.17 -29.81
CA LYS A 224 13.68 -6.11 -30.53
C LYS A 224 13.68 -5.00 -31.58
N ALA A 225 14.64 -4.08 -31.47
CA ALA A 225 14.91 -3.10 -32.52
C ALA A 225 15.59 -3.78 -33.71
N VAL A 226 15.08 -3.51 -34.91
CA VAL A 226 15.64 -4.05 -36.17
C VAL A 226 15.86 -2.91 -37.14
N THR A 227 17.12 -2.52 -37.33
CA THR A 227 17.51 -1.43 -38.22
C THR A 227 17.86 -1.92 -39.64
N ASN A 228 18.30 -3.18 -39.74
CA ASN A 228 18.66 -3.80 -41.02
C ASN A 228 17.62 -4.88 -41.37
N PRO A 229 16.85 -4.70 -42.48
CA PRO A 229 15.85 -5.70 -42.87
C PRO A 229 16.45 -7.09 -43.14
N ARG A 230 17.70 -7.18 -43.63
CA ARG A 230 18.36 -8.47 -43.90
C ARG A 230 18.50 -9.35 -42.64
N ALA A 231 18.64 -8.73 -41.46
CA ALA A 231 18.72 -9.45 -40.19
C ALA A 231 17.45 -10.26 -39.85
N LEU A 232 16.32 -9.97 -40.50
CA LEU A 232 15.08 -10.73 -40.31
C LEU A 232 14.94 -11.97 -41.19
N LYS A 233 15.86 -12.23 -42.13
CA LYS A 233 15.77 -13.39 -43.04
C LYS A 233 15.76 -14.69 -42.26
N ASP A 234 16.62 -14.82 -41.24
CA ASP A 234 16.82 -16.02 -40.43
C ASP A 234 15.91 -16.07 -39.18
N GLY A 235 15.03 -15.07 -39.02
CA GLY A 235 14.11 -14.96 -37.91
C GLY A 235 14.35 -13.72 -37.06
N LEU A 236 13.44 -13.47 -36.08
CA LEU A 236 13.51 -12.25 -35.27
C LEU A 236 14.59 -12.34 -34.17
N ILE A 237 14.82 -13.52 -33.58
CA ILE A 237 15.79 -13.75 -32.51
C ILE A 237 16.68 -14.95 -32.81
N ASP A 238 17.92 -14.88 -32.32
CA ASP A 238 18.91 -15.95 -32.42
C ASP A 238 18.89 -16.87 -31.18
N GLY A 239 19.82 -17.84 -31.16
CA GLY A 239 19.96 -18.84 -30.09
C GLY A 239 20.39 -18.22 -28.76
N SER A 240 21.30 -17.24 -28.80
CA SER A 240 21.81 -16.58 -27.59
C SER A 240 20.75 -15.70 -26.92
N GLU A 241 19.96 -15.00 -27.72
CA GLU A 241 18.82 -14.20 -27.24
C GLU A 241 17.73 -15.08 -26.60
N LYS A 242 17.49 -16.29 -27.17
CA LYS A 242 16.55 -17.26 -26.57
C LYS A 242 17.02 -17.70 -25.19
N GLU A 243 18.31 -17.95 -25.01
CA GLU A 243 18.86 -18.35 -23.71
C GLU A 243 18.78 -17.20 -22.70
N SER A 244 19.15 -15.99 -23.11
CA SER A 244 19.01 -14.78 -22.28
C SER A 244 17.57 -14.53 -21.83
N LEU A 245 16.59 -14.79 -22.70
CA LEU A 245 15.17 -14.66 -22.35
C LEU A 245 14.69 -15.73 -21.35
N LYS A 246 15.28 -16.91 -21.33
CA LYS A 246 14.98 -17.92 -20.29
C LYS A 246 15.44 -17.40 -18.92
N ILE A 247 16.66 -16.87 -18.85
CA ILE A 247 17.21 -16.30 -17.61
C ILE A 247 16.32 -15.14 -17.15
N LEU A 248 15.95 -14.23 -18.06
CA LEU A 248 15.03 -13.14 -17.75
C LEU A 248 13.70 -13.64 -17.20
N ASN A 249 13.12 -14.69 -17.78
CA ASN A 249 11.87 -15.27 -17.29
C ASN A 249 11.99 -15.84 -15.89
N GLU A 250 13.06 -16.55 -15.58
CA GLU A 250 13.31 -17.10 -14.25
C GLU A 250 13.43 -15.99 -13.21
N GLU A 251 14.16 -14.93 -13.52
CA GLU A 251 14.29 -13.79 -12.63
C GLU A 251 12.97 -13.04 -12.42
N MET A 252 12.23 -12.77 -13.49
CA MET A 252 10.91 -12.14 -13.37
C MET A 252 9.93 -13.01 -12.55
N LYS A 253 10.02 -14.33 -12.67
CA LYS A 253 9.24 -15.26 -11.86
C LYS A 253 9.66 -15.24 -10.39
N ASN A 254 10.95 -15.11 -10.11
CA ASN A 254 11.46 -14.98 -8.74
C ASN A 254 11.03 -13.67 -8.09
N ILE A 255 10.96 -12.56 -8.86
CA ILE A 255 10.55 -11.24 -8.37
C ILE A 255 9.04 -11.17 -8.13
N LEU A 256 8.24 -11.66 -9.09
CA LEU A 256 6.78 -11.47 -9.14
C LEU A 256 5.98 -12.70 -8.74
N GLY A 257 6.63 -13.85 -8.57
CA GLY A 257 5.99 -15.11 -8.17
C GLY A 257 4.88 -15.53 -9.13
N GLY A 258 3.71 -15.86 -8.57
CA GLY A 258 2.54 -16.31 -9.33
C GLY A 258 1.90 -15.28 -10.25
N HIS A 259 2.24 -14.00 -10.08
CA HIS A 259 1.76 -12.92 -10.93
C HIS A 259 2.43 -12.91 -12.31
N TYR A 260 3.65 -13.41 -12.42
CA TYR A 260 4.35 -13.49 -13.70
C TYR A 260 3.83 -14.65 -14.55
N LYS A 261 3.39 -14.34 -15.79
CA LYS A 261 2.74 -15.30 -16.69
C LYS A 261 3.58 -15.67 -17.92
N GLY A 262 4.73 -15.03 -18.11
CA GLY A 262 5.63 -15.34 -19.21
C GLY A 262 5.97 -14.14 -20.10
N HIS A 263 6.50 -14.44 -21.29
CA HIS A 263 6.96 -13.38 -22.19
C HIS A 263 6.42 -13.51 -23.63
N GLN A 264 6.45 -12.39 -24.32
CA GLN A 264 6.19 -12.26 -25.76
C GLN A 264 7.45 -11.63 -26.43
N ILE A 265 7.69 -11.99 -27.67
CA ILE A 265 8.81 -11.49 -28.45
C ILE A 265 8.24 -10.79 -29.69
N VAL A 266 8.62 -9.54 -29.91
CA VAL A 266 8.09 -8.75 -31.01
C VAL A 266 9.11 -7.72 -31.49
N SER A 267 8.96 -7.26 -32.71
CA SER A 267 9.56 -6.03 -33.18
C SER A 267 8.47 -5.03 -33.57
N ALA A 268 8.18 -4.10 -32.66
CA ALA A 268 7.17 -3.07 -32.89
C ALA A 268 7.53 -2.18 -34.11
N GLN A 269 8.81 -1.91 -34.30
CA GLN A 269 9.30 -1.14 -35.46
C GLN A 269 8.98 -1.82 -36.79
N VAL A 270 9.23 -3.11 -36.90
CA VAL A 270 8.94 -3.88 -38.13
C VAL A 270 7.44 -4.02 -38.32
N ALA A 271 6.69 -4.27 -37.22
CA ALA A 271 5.23 -4.32 -37.24
C ALA A 271 4.63 -2.99 -37.73
N PHE A 272 5.18 -1.87 -37.27
CA PHE A 272 4.76 -0.54 -37.69
C PHE A 272 4.87 -0.37 -39.19
N TYR A 273 5.99 -0.81 -39.80
CA TYR A 273 6.15 -0.75 -41.26
C TYR A 273 5.17 -1.65 -42.02
N GLY A 274 4.75 -2.76 -41.42
CA GLY A 274 3.72 -3.64 -41.99
C GLY A 274 2.30 -3.12 -41.85
N LEU A 275 2.03 -2.22 -40.89
CA LEU A 275 0.68 -1.74 -40.56
C LEU A 275 0.41 -0.30 -41.04
N ALA A 276 1.45 0.54 -41.08
CA ALA A 276 1.29 1.96 -41.38
C ALA A 276 0.87 2.19 -42.84
N SER A 277 -0.23 2.89 -43.04
CA SER A 277 -0.81 3.24 -44.36
C SER A 277 -0.90 4.74 -44.60
N ALA A 278 -0.90 5.55 -43.56
CA ALA A 278 -1.01 7.01 -43.61
C ALA A 278 0.36 7.63 -43.26
N LEU A 279 1.29 7.63 -44.21
CA LEU A 279 2.64 8.19 -44.06
C LEU A 279 2.88 9.31 -45.10
N ILE A 280 3.52 10.37 -44.66
CA ILE A 280 3.98 11.43 -45.53
C ILE A 280 5.16 10.88 -46.38
N PRO A 281 5.09 10.91 -47.71
CA PRO A 281 6.23 10.60 -48.55
C PRO A 281 7.46 11.43 -48.12
N GLU A 282 8.64 10.87 -48.24
CA GLU A 282 9.91 11.47 -47.81
C GLU A 282 10.10 11.55 -46.27
N SER A 283 9.09 11.28 -45.44
CA SER A 283 9.27 11.17 -43.99
C SER A 283 10.24 10.02 -43.64
N GLY A 284 10.86 10.09 -42.45
CA GLY A 284 11.74 9.01 -41.96
C GLY A 284 11.01 7.66 -41.84
N PHE A 285 9.76 7.65 -41.45
CA PHE A 285 8.94 6.43 -41.38
C PHE A 285 8.69 5.85 -42.76
N TYR A 286 8.35 6.70 -43.76
CA TYR A 286 8.14 6.26 -45.14
C TYR A 286 9.41 5.65 -45.72
N LYS A 287 10.55 6.37 -45.65
CA LYS A 287 11.85 5.91 -46.19
C LYS A 287 12.28 4.58 -45.57
N ASN A 288 12.13 4.44 -44.26
CA ASN A 288 12.45 3.19 -43.59
C ASN A 288 11.50 2.05 -43.99
N LYS A 289 10.19 2.31 -44.10
CA LYS A 289 9.22 1.34 -44.61
C LYS A 289 9.63 0.84 -45.98
N GLN A 290 10.01 1.73 -46.91
CA GLN A 290 10.46 1.36 -48.28
C GLN A 290 11.67 0.44 -48.24
N LYS A 291 12.70 0.73 -47.41
CA LYS A 291 13.88 -0.14 -47.27
C LYS A 291 13.51 -1.57 -46.85
N PHE A 292 12.51 -1.73 -45.99
CA PHE A 292 12.05 -3.05 -45.58
C PHE A 292 11.26 -3.73 -46.70
N LEU A 293 10.43 -2.99 -47.41
CA LEU A 293 9.66 -3.51 -48.57
C LEU A 293 10.54 -3.87 -49.78
N GLU A 294 11.67 -3.23 -49.96
CA GLU A 294 12.66 -3.65 -50.98
C GLU A 294 13.13 -5.10 -50.77
N VAL A 295 13.26 -5.53 -49.49
CA VAL A 295 13.73 -6.88 -49.13
C VAL A 295 12.58 -7.90 -49.07
N PHE A 296 11.46 -7.53 -48.47
CA PHE A 296 10.38 -8.46 -48.14
C PHE A 296 9.19 -8.36 -49.11
N LYS A 297 9.12 -7.33 -49.94
CA LYS A 297 8.11 -7.08 -50.98
C LYS A 297 6.69 -6.85 -50.47
N GLU A 298 6.27 -7.52 -49.37
CA GLU A 298 4.90 -7.54 -48.84
C GLU A 298 4.83 -7.05 -47.39
N GLU A 299 3.87 -6.17 -47.11
CA GLU A 299 3.57 -5.67 -45.76
C GLU A 299 3.15 -6.81 -44.79
N GLU A 300 2.40 -7.76 -45.31
CA GLU A 300 1.95 -8.93 -44.56
C GLU A 300 3.12 -9.80 -44.06
N LEU A 301 4.18 -9.94 -44.90
CA LEU A 301 5.39 -10.66 -44.51
C LEU A 301 6.17 -9.92 -43.41
N LEU A 302 6.19 -8.58 -43.43
CA LEU A 302 6.78 -7.78 -42.35
C LEU A 302 6.02 -8.00 -41.04
N LEU A 303 4.69 -7.99 -41.11
CA LEU A 303 3.85 -8.22 -39.94
C LEU A 303 4.04 -9.64 -39.38
N TYR A 304 4.20 -10.65 -40.21
CA TYR A 304 4.52 -12.01 -39.80
C TYR A 304 5.92 -12.10 -39.18
N LYS A 305 6.95 -11.59 -39.85
CA LYS A 305 8.35 -11.62 -39.37
C LYS A 305 8.55 -10.83 -38.09
N SER A 306 7.78 -9.79 -37.85
CA SER A 306 7.78 -9.01 -36.61
C SER A 306 7.22 -9.77 -35.41
N ARG A 307 6.57 -10.90 -35.61
CA ARG A 307 5.77 -11.66 -34.61
C ARG A 307 4.59 -10.88 -33.98
N PHE A 308 4.22 -9.75 -34.58
CA PHE A 308 3.18 -8.88 -34.03
C PHE A 308 1.78 -9.52 -34.12
N LYS A 309 1.50 -10.31 -35.15
CA LYS A 309 0.26 -11.11 -35.22
C LYS A 309 0.10 -12.05 -34.04
N GLN A 310 1.21 -12.63 -33.55
CA GLN A 310 1.20 -13.50 -32.35
C GLN A 310 0.85 -12.71 -31.09
N LEU A 311 1.41 -11.51 -30.91
CA LEU A 311 1.07 -10.62 -29.80
C LEU A 311 -0.40 -10.19 -29.87
N GLY A 312 -0.89 -9.78 -31.04
CA GLY A 312 -2.29 -9.40 -31.25
C GLY A 312 -3.26 -10.57 -30.96
N GLY A 313 -2.95 -11.77 -31.45
CA GLY A 313 -3.70 -13.00 -31.13
C GLY A 313 -3.66 -13.33 -29.65
N PHE A 314 -2.51 -13.23 -28.99
CA PHE A 314 -2.38 -13.43 -27.57
C PHE A 314 -3.28 -12.48 -26.76
N ILE A 315 -3.31 -11.19 -27.11
CA ILE A 315 -4.20 -10.22 -26.47
C ILE A 315 -5.65 -10.61 -26.71
N ALA A 316 -6.04 -10.88 -27.96
CA ALA A 316 -7.42 -11.18 -28.35
C ALA A 316 -7.94 -12.49 -27.76
N GLU A 317 -7.16 -13.56 -27.85
CA GLU A 317 -7.60 -14.93 -27.55
C GLU A 317 -7.31 -15.33 -26.10
N THR A 318 -6.19 -14.87 -25.52
CA THR A 318 -5.78 -15.28 -24.17
C THR A 318 -6.22 -14.29 -23.10
N LEU A 319 -6.03 -13.00 -23.32
CA LEU A 319 -6.33 -11.99 -22.32
C LEU A 319 -7.83 -11.61 -22.33
N LEU A 320 -8.39 -11.35 -23.51
CA LEU A 320 -9.76 -10.86 -23.60
C LEU A 320 -10.81 -11.96 -23.45
N GLN A 321 -10.53 -13.20 -23.86
CA GLN A 321 -11.48 -14.30 -23.79
C GLN A 321 -12.02 -14.54 -22.36
N ASN A 322 -11.21 -14.34 -21.33
CA ASN A 322 -11.58 -14.49 -19.92
C ASN A 322 -11.56 -13.15 -19.17
N SER A 323 -11.70 -12.03 -19.88
CA SER A 323 -11.53 -10.68 -19.32
C SER A 323 -12.41 -10.42 -18.10
N ARG A 324 -13.69 -10.84 -18.14
CA ARG A 324 -14.62 -10.64 -17.02
C ARG A 324 -14.19 -11.36 -15.75
N LYS A 325 -13.70 -12.61 -15.87
CA LYS A 325 -13.15 -13.35 -14.72
C LYS A 325 -11.90 -12.65 -14.17
N LYS A 326 -10.99 -12.24 -15.05
CA LYS A 326 -9.75 -11.53 -14.69
C LYS A 326 -10.01 -10.17 -14.05
N ILE A 327 -11.02 -9.42 -14.51
CA ILE A 327 -11.47 -8.18 -13.89
C ILE A 327 -11.90 -8.44 -12.44
N ILE A 328 -12.74 -9.45 -12.22
CA ILE A 328 -13.22 -9.79 -10.89
C ILE A 328 -12.04 -10.20 -9.98
N GLU A 329 -11.19 -11.11 -10.44
CA GLU A 329 -10.03 -11.61 -9.68
C GLU A 329 -9.07 -10.46 -9.33
N SER A 330 -8.73 -9.62 -10.31
CA SER A 330 -7.83 -8.47 -10.10
C SER A 330 -8.41 -7.50 -9.07
N ASN A 331 -9.67 -7.12 -9.22
CA ASN A 331 -10.29 -6.16 -8.32
C ASN A 331 -10.51 -6.73 -6.91
N CYS A 332 -10.83 -8.03 -6.79
CA CYS A 332 -10.86 -8.70 -5.49
C CYS A 332 -9.48 -8.69 -4.82
N ASN A 333 -8.41 -8.98 -5.55
CA ASN A 333 -7.06 -8.96 -5.01
C ASN A 333 -6.63 -7.53 -4.56
N LYS A 334 -7.02 -6.50 -5.31
CA LYS A 334 -6.78 -5.09 -4.91
C LYS A 334 -7.50 -4.77 -3.59
N VAL A 335 -8.75 -5.21 -3.43
CA VAL A 335 -9.52 -5.03 -2.18
C VAL A 335 -8.86 -5.78 -1.02
N LEU A 336 -8.49 -7.06 -1.23
CA LEU A 336 -7.79 -7.85 -0.21
C LEU A 336 -6.50 -7.16 0.25
N LYS A 337 -5.73 -6.60 -0.66
CA LYS A 337 -4.51 -5.86 -0.31
C LYS A 337 -4.77 -4.62 0.54
N VAL A 338 -5.86 -3.90 0.31
CA VAL A 338 -6.26 -2.77 1.18
C VAL A 338 -6.58 -3.27 2.58
N ILE A 339 -7.29 -4.41 2.69
CA ILE A 339 -7.63 -5.04 3.97
C ILE A 339 -6.37 -5.52 4.70
N GLU A 340 -5.45 -6.18 4.01
CA GLU A 340 -4.17 -6.64 4.57
C GLU A 340 -3.34 -5.49 5.13
N LYS A 341 -3.20 -4.39 4.37
CA LYS A 341 -2.52 -3.17 4.83
C LYS A 341 -3.19 -2.57 6.08
N LEU A 342 -4.52 -2.56 6.11
CA LEU A 342 -5.27 -2.09 7.27
C LEU A 342 -5.03 -2.99 8.49
N GLN A 343 -5.09 -4.30 8.30
CA GLN A 343 -4.81 -5.29 9.34
C GLN A 343 -3.39 -5.13 9.90
N GLU A 344 -2.38 -5.02 9.03
CA GLU A 344 -0.98 -4.81 9.43
C GLU A 344 -0.80 -3.52 10.22
N ALA A 345 -1.43 -2.42 9.79
CA ALA A 345 -1.38 -1.15 10.50
C ALA A 345 -2.04 -1.23 11.89
N ILE A 346 -3.17 -1.93 12.02
CA ILE A 346 -3.86 -2.18 13.30
C ILE A 346 -2.98 -3.04 14.20
N THR A 347 -2.46 -4.16 13.71
CA THR A 347 -1.58 -5.07 14.47
C THR A 347 -0.34 -4.36 14.98
N THR A 348 0.33 -3.59 14.12
CA THR A 348 1.50 -2.79 14.51
C THR A 348 1.16 -1.80 15.62
N ARG A 349 -0.05 -1.21 15.59
CA ARG A 349 -0.48 -0.27 16.62
C ARG A 349 -0.77 -0.97 17.96
N ILE A 350 -1.41 -2.13 17.90
CA ILE A 350 -1.65 -2.96 19.10
C ILE A 350 -0.32 -3.31 19.76
N GLU A 351 0.61 -3.88 19.02
CA GLU A 351 1.89 -4.36 19.55
C GLU A 351 2.79 -3.23 20.07
N ARG A 352 2.83 -2.09 19.39
CA ARG A 352 3.75 -0.98 19.75
C ARG A 352 3.21 0.00 20.77
N GLN A 353 1.90 0.09 20.94
CA GLN A 353 1.29 1.10 21.81
C GLN A 353 0.29 0.53 22.80
N ILE A 354 -0.66 -0.29 22.37
CA ILE A 354 -1.73 -0.79 23.24
C ILE A 354 -1.17 -1.77 24.27
N ASP A 355 -0.45 -2.79 23.83
CA ASP A 355 0.10 -3.82 24.71
C ASP A 355 1.12 -3.27 25.73
N PRO A 356 2.06 -2.38 25.35
CA PRO A 356 2.94 -1.74 26.33
C PRO A 356 2.18 -0.91 27.37
N THR A 357 1.18 -0.14 26.95
CA THR A 357 0.36 0.68 27.86
C THR A 357 -0.44 -0.18 28.84
N ILE A 358 -1.02 -1.29 28.37
CA ILE A 358 -1.71 -2.25 29.25
C ILE A 358 -0.76 -2.84 30.29
N ARG A 359 0.48 -3.20 29.88
CA ARG A 359 1.49 -3.72 30.81
C ARG A 359 1.89 -2.67 31.83
N GLU A 360 2.08 -1.44 31.43
CA GLU A 360 2.42 -0.32 32.34
C GLU A 360 1.31 -0.08 33.37
N ILE A 361 0.04 -0.06 32.94
CA ILE A 361 -1.11 0.07 33.84
C ILE A 361 -1.18 -1.11 34.81
N LYS A 362 -0.99 -2.35 34.36
CA LYS A 362 -0.98 -3.54 35.23
C LYS A 362 0.15 -3.48 36.26
N ASN A 363 1.35 -3.09 35.85
CA ASN A 363 2.50 -2.96 36.75
C ASN A 363 2.25 -1.87 37.79
N HIS A 364 1.72 -0.72 37.40
CA HIS A 364 1.39 0.35 38.31
C HIS A 364 0.30 -0.08 39.32
N HIS A 365 -0.74 -0.76 38.85
CA HIS A 365 -1.77 -1.32 39.72
C HIS A 365 -1.18 -2.29 40.75
N GLN A 366 -0.30 -3.20 40.34
CA GLN A 366 0.38 -4.14 41.23
C GLN A 366 1.25 -3.40 42.26
N GLU A 367 2.00 -2.38 41.83
CA GLU A 367 2.81 -1.55 42.71
C GLU A 367 1.97 -0.83 43.78
N VAL A 368 0.79 -0.30 43.40
CA VAL A 368 -0.16 0.32 44.34
C VAL A 368 -0.69 -0.70 45.33
N CYS A 369 -1.06 -1.91 44.88
CA CYS A 369 -1.50 -2.99 45.75
C CYS A 369 -0.41 -3.39 46.77
N ASP A 370 0.83 -3.59 46.29
CA ASP A 370 1.96 -3.94 47.16
C ASP A 370 2.28 -2.84 48.20
N ASN A 371 2.15 -1.57 47.80
CA ASN A 371 2.33 -0.44 48.70
C ASN A 371 1.22 -0.36 49.79
N LEU A 372 -0.02 -0.67 49.38
CA LEU A 372 -1.15 -0.73 50.32
C LEU A 372 -0.97 -1.88 51.34
N ASP A 373 -0.53 -3.05 50.88
CA ASP A 373 -0.29 -4.20 51.75
C ASP A 373 0.86 -3.92 52.75
N ARG A 374 1.98 -3.34 52.28
CA ARG A 374 3.08 -2.89 53.17
C ARG A 374 2.60 -1.86 54.19
N SER A 375 1.76 -0.92 53.74
CA SER A 375 1.19 0.11 54.63
C SER A 375 0.29 -0.49 55.67
N LYS A 376 -0.55 -1.48 55.31
CA LYS A 376 -1.40 -2.26 56.20
C LYS A 376 -0.59 -3.03 57.24
N GLU A 377 0.46 -3.76 56.83
CA GLU A 377 1.33 -4.51 57.72
C GLU A 377 2.02 -3.59 58.72
N LYS A 378 2.55 -2.46 58.27
CA LYS A 378 3.17 -1.45 59.13
C LYS A 378 2.16 -0.86 60.13
N TYR A 379 0.93 -0.63 59.68
CA TYR A 379 -0.15 -0.15 60.54
C TYR A 379 -0.48 -1.17 61.65
N ILE A 380 -0.66 -2.45 61.32
CA ILE A 380 -0.90 -3.54 62.26
C ILE A 380 0.24 -3.65 63.29
N SER A 381 1.49 -3.69 62.80
CA SER A 381 2.67 -3.77 63.68
C SER A 381 2.76 -2.59 64.67
N ASN A 382 2.49 -1.37 64.20
CA ASN A 382 2.47 -0.19 65.08
C ASN A 382 1.36 -0.24 66.12
N LEU A 383 0.17 -0.78 65.77
CA LEU A 383 -0.93 -0.98 66.72
C LEU A 383 -0.58 -2.01 67.78
N GLU A 384 0.00 -3.14 67.39
CA GLU A 384 0.44 -4.19 68.27
C GLU A 384 1.50 -3.69 69.29
N LYS A 385 2.48 -2.95 68.77
CA LYS A 385 3.51 -2.30 69.61
C LYS A 385 2.90 -1.32 70.61
N SER A 386 2.04 -0.43 70.14
CA SER A 386 1.38 0.57 70.99
C SER A 386 0.52 -0.09 72.03
N ALA A 387 -0.24 -1.14 71.69
CA ALA A 387 -1.05 -1.91 72.66
C ALA A 387 -0.18 -2.63 73.70
N SER A 388 0.97 -3.17 73.26
CA SER A 388 1.89 -3.79 74.20
C SER A 388 2.52 -2.79 75.17
N GLU A 389 2.96 -1.64 74.68
CA GLU A 389 3.52 -0.56 75.49
C GLU A 389 2.51 -0.04 76.53
N GLU A 390 1.26 0.19 76.13
CA GLU A 390 0.21 0.62 77.07
C GLU A 390 -0.13 -0.45 78.07
N LYS A 391 -0.14 -1.70 77.68
CA LYS A 391 -0.31 -2.84 78.60
C LYS A 391 0.80 -2.89 79.67
N ASP A 392 2.05 -2.67 79.28
CA ASP A 392 3.17 -2.68 80.21
C ASP A 392 3.17 -1.44 81.13
N ARG A 393 2.85 -0.26 80.59
CA ARG A 393 2.61 0.95 81.42
C ARG A 393 1.50 0.71 82.47
N PHE A 394 0.39 0.09 82.08
CA PHE A 394 -0.65 -0.27 82.99
C PHE A 394 -0.15 -1.21 84.13
N LYS A 395 0.60 -2.26 83.77
CA LYS A 395 1.14 -3.21 84.72
C LYS A 395 2.09 -2.55 85.73
N VAL A 396 2.97 -1.67 85.27
CA VAL A 396 3.91 -0.94 86.09
C VAL A 396 3.18 0.01 87.03
N GLY A 397 2.33 0.89 86.44
CA GLY A 397 1.57 1.86 87.24
C GLY A 397 0.63 1.22 88.27
N PHE A 398 -0.06 0.14 87.87
CA PHE A 398 -0.90 -0.61 88.77
C PHE A 398 -0.09 -1.25 89.94
N ARG A 399 1.10 -1.75 89.66
CA ARG A 399 1.98 -2.33 90.66
C ARG A 399 2.47 -1.26 91.66
N GLU A 400 2.87 -0.11 91.16
CA GLU A 400 3.35 1.02 91.95
C GLU A 400 2.25 1.56 92.89
N GLU A 401 1.05 1.79 92.31
CA GLU A 401 -0.10 2.21 93.13
C GLU A 401 -0.45 1.20 94.23
N MET A 402 -0.46 -0.09 93.89
CA MET A 402 -0.72 -1.17 94.93
C MET A 402 0.37 -1.25 95.98
N HIS A 403 1.68 -1.08 95.60
CA HIS A 403 2.76 -1.03 96.60
C HIS A 403 2.61 0.16 97.52
N ALA A 404 2.32 1.36 96.99
CA ALA A 404 2.07 2.54 97.81
C ALA A 404 0.92 2.38 98.80
N HIS A 405 -0.12 1.62 98.47
CA HIS A 405 -1.20 1.29 99.38
C HIS A 405 -0.78 0.28 100.47
N ILE A 406 -0.02 -0.76 100.12
CA ILE A 406 0.50 -1.76 101.05
C ILE A 406 1.47 -1.13 102.06
N GLU A 407 2.35 -0.24 101.67
CA GLU A 407 3.28 0.47 102.55
C GLU A 407 2.59 1.35 103.57
N LYS A 408 1.39 1.83 103.30
CA LYS A 408 0.56 2.60 104.24
C LYS A 408 -0.12 1.75 105.32
N GLY A 409 0.11 0.45 105.34
CA GLY A 409 -0.37 -0.45 106.41
C GLY A 409 -1.86 -0.73 106.36
N ILE A 410 -2.51 -0.82 105.23
CA ILE A 410 -3.94 -1.08 105.08
C ILE A 410 -4.31 -2.52 105.41
N GLU A 411 -5.47 -2.70 106.10
CA GLU A 411 -6.00 -4.04 106.45
C GLU A 411 -6.41 -4.84 105.20
N ASN A 412 -6.39 -6.19 105.28
CA ASN A 412 -6.68 -7.10 104.18
C ASN A 412 -8.05 -6.85 103.48
N LYS A 413 -9.04 -6.40 104.15
CA LYS A 413 -10.36 -6.04 103.55
C LYS A 413 -10.29 -4.77 102.69
N GLU A 414 -9.62 -3.75 103.20
CA GLU A 414 -9.43 -2.50 102.52
C GLU A 414 -8.52 -2.70 101.31
N CYS A 415 -7.48 -3.51 101.38
CA CYS A 415 -6.61 -3.85 100.27
C CYS A 415 -7.39 -4.48 99.12
N LYS A 416 -8.37 -5.35 99.35
CA LYS A 416 -9.24 -5.91 98.32
C LYS A 416 -10.12 -4.87 97.60
N ILE A 417 -10.59 -3.87 98.38
CA ILE A 417 -11.44 -2.80 97.82
C ILE A 417 -10.57 -1.88 96.97
N MET A 418 -9.41 -1.48 97.46
CA MET A 418 -8.43 -0.64 96.69
C MET A 418 -7.91 -1.35 95.46
N PHE A 419 -7.64 -2.66 95.56
CA PHE A 419 -7.25 -3.44 94.32
C PHE A 419 -8.31 -3.35 93.23
N LYS A 420 -9.59 -3.55 93.61
CA LYS A 420 -10.68 -3.45 92.63
C LYS A 420 -10.81 -2.06 92.06
N HIS A 421 -10.69 -1.03 92.92
CA HIS A 421 -10.77 0.38 92.50
C HIS A 421 -9.62 0.75 91.56
N GLU A 422 -8.36 0.44 91.94
CA GLU A 422 -7.20 0.75 91.07
C GLU A 422 -7.19 -0.09 89.76
N LEU A 423 -7.66 -1.33 89.81
CA LEU A 423 -7.83 -2.17 88.63
C LEU A 423 -8.86 -1.53 87.65
N GLN A 424 -10.01 -1.07 88.23
CA GLN A 424 -11.05 -0.43 87.37
C GLN A 424 -10.53 0.90 86.74
N LYS A 425 -9.98 1.75 87.59
CA LYS A 425 -9.38 3.06 87.12
C LYS A 425 -8.29 2.85 86.11
N GLY A 426 -7.36 1.91 86.32
CA GLY A 426 -6.32 1.59 85.41
C GLY A 426 -6.82 0.98 84.09
N THR A 427 -7.89 0.15 84.16
CA THR A 427 -8.49 -0.42 82.96
C THR A 427 -9.21 0.65 82.10
N GLU A 428 -9.86 1.62 82.74
CA GLU A 428 -10.50 2.75 82.07
C GLU A 428 -9.42 3.61 81.35
N LYS A 429 -8.33 3.93 82.07
CA LYS A 429 -7.17 4.69 81.48
C LYS A 429 -6.52 3.94 80.28
N LEU A 430 -6.32 2.61 80.48
CA LEU A 430 -5.80 1.77 79.35
C LEU A 430 -6.73 1.80 78.16
N ARG A 431 -8.04 1.73 78.34
CA ARG A 431 -9.04 1.78 77.27
C ARG A 431 -9.01 3.13 76.54
N GLU A 432 -8.89 4.26 77.28
CA GLU A 432 -8.76 5.61 76.65
C GLU A 432 -7.47 5.78 75.86
N ASN A 433 -6.35 5.34 76.43
CA ASN A 433 -5.04 5.40 75.76
C ASN A 433 -5.01 4.57 74.46
N ILE A 434 -5.59 3.35 74.49
CA ILE A 434 -5.70 2.51 73.26
C ILE A 434 -6.62 3.18 72.26
N LYS A 435 -7.75 3.76 72.65
CA LYS A 435 -8.63 4.50 71.74
C LYS A 435 -7.92 5.70 71.09
N SER A 436 -7.14 6.45 71.87
CA SER A 436 -6.34 7.58 71.36
C SER A 436 -5.25 7.11 70.43
N GLY A 437 -4.55 6.02 70.73
CA GLY A 437 -3.56 5.39 69.87
C GLY A 437 -4.13 4.96 68.50
N LEU A 438 -5.32 4.31 68.56
CA LEU A 438 -6.05 3.93 67.34
C LEU A 438 -6.43 5.13 66.48
N LYS A 439 -6.89 6.24 67.08
CA LYS A 439 -7.24 7.48 66.36
C LYS A 439 -6.03 8.11 65.70
N ASN A 440 -4.91 8.17 66.38
CA ASN A 440 -3.65 8.72 65.86
C ASN A 440 -3.13 7.86 64.69
N ALA A 441 -3.10 6.55 64.84
CA ALA A 441 -2.68 5.61 63.81
C ALA A 441 -3.57 5.71 62.55
N ARG A 442 -4.89 5.88 62.72
CA ARG A 442 -5.82 6.12 61.60
C ARG A 442 -5.50 7.44 60.86
N ASN A 443 -5.26 8.52 61.61
CA ASN A 443 -4.93 9.83 61.01
C ASN A 443 -3.62 9.79 60.25
N ASP A 444 -2.63 9.03 60.68
CA ASP A 444 -1.37 8.84 59.98
C ASP A 444 -1.50 8.02 58.68
N LEU A 445 -2.43 7.08 58.67
CA LEU A 445 -2.77 6.31 57.49
C LEU A 445 -3.47 7.17 56.43
N LEU A 446 -4.32 8.13 56.83
CA LEU A 446 -5.06 9.03 55.94
C LEU A 446 -4.22 10.20 55.40
N LYS A 447 -3.05 10.47 55.96
CA LYS A 447 -2.13 11.54 55.49
C LYS A 447 -1.14 11.05 54.44
N ARG A 448 -1.07 9.76 54.20
CA ARG A 448 -0.21 9.13 53.19
C ARG A 448 -1.02 8.70 51.97
#